data_6cfe991c36737aa32fcb420f58da7832
#
_entry.id   6cfe991c36737aa32fcb420f58da7832
#
_cell.length_a   1.000
_cell.length_b   1.000
_cell.length_c   1.000
_cell.angle_alpha   90.00
_cell.angle_beta   90.00
_cell.angle_gamma   90.00
#
_symmetry.space_group_name_H-M   'P 1'
#
loop_
_entity.id
_entity.type
_entity.pdbx_description
1 polymer ?
#
loop_
_entity_poly.entity_id
_entity_poly.type
_entity_poly.pdbx_seq_one_letter_code
_entity_poly.pdbx_strand_id
1 'polypeptide(L)'
;MKNLVKSIAIVALTVGSVTMANAQKIAHISLDSLITIMPESKIAQEVAQKYLKDLETQVATMETELQNKYAAYMKDSETMSALVKSTKESELQDLNKRIEDFKAQAQQDYQRKYGELSKPIYDKAKKAIESVAKENSYKYVLDTSTGNVLYSESSDDILPLVKKKLDSMPAAVIPGASTGGAQGGTKPAPAGGAKPAGGAKPAGGR
;
A
#
# COMPACT_ATOMS: atom_id res chain seq x y z
N MET A 1 -50.66 -41.03 -41.72
CA MET A 1 -50.78 -39.90 -40.81
C MET A 1 -50.00 -40.10 -39.48
N LYS A 2 -50.08 -41.28 -38.84
CA LYS A 2 -49.35 -41.54 -37.56
C LYS A 2 -47.80 -41.42 -37.65
N ASN A 3 -47.22 -41.79 -38.82
CA ASN A 3 -45.75 -41.73 -38.99
C ASN A 3 -45.26 -40.30 -39.29
N LEU A 4 -46.09 -39.47 -39.95
CA LEU A 4 -45.78 -38.07 -40.22
C LEU A 4 -45.77 -37.25 -38.90
N VAL A 5 -46.71 -37.51 -37.99
CA VAL A 5 -46.76 -36.84 -36.71
C VAL A 5 -45.58 -37.26 -35.83
N LYS A 6 -45.13 -38.54 -35.88
CA LYS A 6 -43.91 -38.98 -35.19
C LYS A 6 -42.65 -38.33 -35.73
N SER A 7 -42.52 -38.16 -37.03
CA SER A 7 -41.39 -37.48 -37.64
C SER A 7 -41.32 -35.98 -37.26
N ILE A 8 -42.47 -35.31 -37.23
CA ILE A 8 -42.55 -33.90 -36.82
C ILE A 8 -42.20 -33.74 -35.33
N ALA A 9 -42.63 -34.67 -34.47
CA ALA A 9 -42.31 -34.67 -33.03
C ALA A 9 -40.81 -34.87 -32.77
N ILE A 10 -40.13 -35.73 -33.56
CA ILE A 10 -38.66 -35.93 -33.43
C ILE A 10 -37.90 -34.70 -33.91
N VAL A 11 -38.32 -34.05 -34.98
CA VAL A 11 -37.70 -32.82 -35.48
C VAL A 11 -37.90 -31.67 -34.47
N ALA A 12 -39.08 -31.56 -33.87
CA ALA A 12 -39.33 -30.54 -32.84
C ALA A 12 -38.47 -30.74 -31.56
N LEU A 13 -38.19 -32.02 -31.21
CA LEU A 13 -37.36 -32.35 -30.03
C LEU A 13 -35.88 -32.06 -30.29
N THR A 14 -35.39 -32.18 -31.51
CA THR A 14 -34.00 -31.87 -31.86
C THR A 14 -33.73 -30.37 -32.02
N VAL A 15 -34.73 -29.60 -32.44
CA VAL A 15 -34.61 -28.12 -32.55
C VAL A 15 -34.66 -27.43 -31.17
N GLY A 16 -35.34 -28.06 -30.17
CA GLY A 16 -35.41 -27.53 -28.81
C GLY A 16 -34.14 -27.68 -27.96
N SER A 17 -33.14 -28.44 -28.45
CA SER A 17 -31.91 -28.76 -27.71
C SER A 17 -30.74 -27.84 -28.01
N VAL A 18 -30.92 -26.72 -28.70
CA VAL A 18 -29.93 -25.67 -28.73
C VAL A 18 -29.97 -24.91 -27.39
N THR A 19 -29.60 -25.65 -26.32
CA THR A 19 -29.23 -24.99 -25.07
C THR A 19 -28.10 -24.06 -25.44
N MET A 20 -28.33 -22.76 -25.31
CA MET A 20 -27.25 -21.76 -25.32
C MET A 20 -26.22 -22.23 -24.30
N ALA A 21 -25.19 -22.93 -24.76
CA ALA A 21 -23.98 -23.11 -24.01
C ALA A 21 -23.45 -21.70 -23.79
N ASN A 22 -23.82 -21.08 -22.66
CA ASN A 22 -23.17 -19.86 -22.21
C ASN A 22 -21.74 -20.26 -21.92
N ALA A 23 -20.88 -20.24 -22.94
CA ALA A 23 -19.44 -20.39 -22.76
C ALA A 23 -19.04 -19.35 -21.71
N GLN A 24 -18.50 -19.83 -20.61
CA GLN A 24 -18.07 -18.95 -19.53
C GLN A 24 -16.98 -18.05 -20.10
N LYS A 25 -17.30 -16.77 -20.24
CA LYS A 25 -16.36 -15.79 -20.76
C LYS A 25 -15.30 -15.53 -19.71
N ILE A 26 -14.08 -15.94 -19.99
CA ILE A 26 -12.90 -15.77 -19.13
C ILE A 26 -12.04 -14.70 -19.78
N ALA A 27 -11.41 -13.88 -18.97
CA ALA A 27 -10.43 -12.90 -19.40
C ALA A 27 -9.17 -13.03 -18.55
N HIS A 28 -8.10 -12.39 -18.99
CA HIS A 28 -6.89 -12.28 -18.20
C HIS A 28 -6.34 -10.86 -18.21
N ILE A 29 -5.47 -10.56 -17.25
CA ILE A 29 -4.76 -9.29 -17.13
C ILE A 29 -3.45 -9.52 -16.39
N SER A 30 -2.40 -8.79 -16.74
CA SER A 30 -1.22 -8.68 -15.89
C SER A 30 -1.43 -7.58 -14.88
N LEU A 31 -1.61 -7.95 -13.60
CA LEU A 31 -1.83 -6.98 -12.52
C LEU A 31 -0.59 -6.10 -12.32
N ASP A 32 0.61 -6.67 -12.42
CA ASP A 32 1.88 -5.92 -12.32
C ASP A 32 2.00 -4.87 -13.43
N SER A 33 1.66 -5.24 -14.66
CA SER A 33 1.65 -4.29 -15.77
C SER A 33 0.63 -3.18 -15.54
N LEU A 34 -0.56 -3.52 -15.05
CA LEU A 34 -1.59 -2.55 -14.72
C LEU A 34 -1.14 -1.57 -13.64
N ILE A 35 -0.59 -2.09 -12.53
CA ILE A 35 -0.08 -1.26 -11.42
C ILE A 35 1.05 -0.35 -11.90
N THR A 36 1.96 -0.85 -12.74
CA THR A 36 3.11 -0.09 -13.24
C THR A 36 2.69 1.13 -14.08
N ILE A 37 1.61 1.01 -14.86
CA ILE A 37 1.13 2.12 -15.70
C ILE A 37 0.25 3.13 -14.96
N MET A 38 -0.16 2.84 -13.72
CA MET A 38 -0.97 3.77 -12.91
C MET A 38 -0.11 4.94 -12.40
N PRO A 39 -0.54 6.20 -12.59
CA PRO A 39 0.22 7.37 -12.14
C PRO A 39 0.41 7.40 -10.61
N GLU A 40 -0.54 6.85 -9.86
CA GLU A 40 -0.46 6.76 -8.40
C GLU A 40 0.70 5.87 -7.93
N SER A 41 1.11 4.88 -8.73
CA SER A 41 2.25 4.01 -8.41
C SER A 41 3.55 4.81 -8.36
N LYS A 42 3.74 5.75 -9.28
CA LYS A 42 4.89 6.63 -9.28
C LYS A 42 4.92 7.53 -8.04
N ILE A 43 3.77 8.11 -7.69
CA ILE A 43 3.64 8.94 -6.49
C ILE A 43 3.94 8.12 -5.22
N ALA A 44 3.39 6.91 -5.12
CA ALA A 44 3.64 6.02 -3.99
C ALA A 44 5.13 5.65 -3.87
N GLN A 45 5.78 5.39 -5.00
CA GLN A 45 7.20 5.09 -5.06
C GLN A 45 8.06 6.28 -4.60
N GLU A 46 7.74 7.50 -5.02
CA GLU A 46 8.44 8.71 -4.59
C GLU A 46 8.30 8.92 -3.07
N VAL A 47 7.10 8.72 -2.51
CA VAL A 47 6.86 8.80 -1.06
C VAL A 47 7.62 7.71 -0.31
N ALA A 48 7.63 6.48 -0.83
CA ALA A 48 8.37 5.37 -0.22
C ALA A 48 9.88 5.61 -0.22
N GLN A 49 10.44 6.10 -1.34
CA GLN A 49 11.86 6.44 -1.45
C GLN A 49 12.27 7.56 -0.49
N LYS A 50 11.43 8.60 -0.39
CA LYS A 50 11.67 9.68 0.58
C LYS A 50 11.68 9.14 2.01
N TYR A 51 10.70 8.31 2.37
CA TYR A 51 10.62 7.71 3.69
C TYR A 51 11.85 6.84 4.02
N LEU A 52 12.30 6.03 3.06
CA LEU A 52 13.53 5.23 3.19
C LEU A 52 14.75 6.13 3.45
N LYS A 53 14.89 7.18 2.66
CA LYS A 53 15.99 8.15 2.82
C LYS A 53 15.97 8.85 4.18
N ASP A 54 14.79 9.18 4.69
CA ASP A 54 14.66 9.79 6.02
C ASP A 54 15.12 8.80 7.13
N LEU A 55 14.78 7.50 7.02
CA LEU A 55 15.26 6.46 7.94
C LEU A 55 16.78 6.26 7.85
N GLU A 56 17.34 6.21 6.63
CA GLU A 56 18.78 6.10 6.41
C GLU A 56 19.55 7.31 6.99
N THR A 57 19.01 8.50 6.83
CA THR A 57 19.59 9.73 7.38
C THR A 57 19.61 9.68 8.92
N GLN A 58 18.56 9.14 9.52
CA GLN A 58 18.49 9.00 10.97
C GLN A 58 19.50 7.98 11.50
N VAL A 59 19.67 6.83 10.82
CA VAL A 59 20.75 5.87 11.13
C VAL A 59 22.11 6.53 11.04
N ALA A 60 22.41 7.22 9.93
CA ALA A 60 23.70 7.90 9.72
C ALA A 60 23.99 8.96 10.81
N THR A 61 22.95 9.66 11.27
CA THR A 61 23.08 10.63 12.39
C THR A 61 23.46 9.92 13.67
N MET A 62 22.81 8.81 14.01
CA MET A 62 23.12 8.03 15.21
C MET A 62 24.51 7.40 15.15
N GLU A 63 24.93 6.90 13.98
CA GLU A 63 26.27 6.36 13.77
C GLU A 63 27.36 7.45 13.89
N THR A 64 27.09 8.65 13.40
CA THR A 64 27.98 9.80 13.56
C THR A 64 28.10 10.20 15.03
N GLU A 65 26.99 10.17 15.79
CA GLU A 65 27.02 10.40 17.24
C GLU A 65 27.88 9.35 17.96
N LEU A 66 27.73 8.07 17.61
CA LEU A 66 28.54 6.98 18.17
C LEU A 66 30.04 7.20 17.89
N GLN A 67 30.40 7.53 16.66
CA GLN A 67 31.78 7.79 16.26
C GLN A 67 32.36 8.96 17.04
N ASN A 68 31.63 10.07 17.20
CA ASN A 68 32.08 11.24 17.94
C ASN A 68 32.27 10.94 19.43
N LYS A 69 31.33 10.22 20.04
CA LYS A 69 31.44 9.79 21.46
C LYS A 69 32.61 8.83 21.66
N TYR A 70 32.83 7.90 20.74
CA TYR A 70 33.96 6.98 20.77
C TYR A 70 35.30 7.71 20.64
N ALA A 71 35.42 8.66 19.68
CA ALA A 71 36.62 9.46 19.51
C ALA A 71 36.95 10.31 20.77
N ALA A 72 35.93 10.91 21.40
CA ALA A 72 36.09 11.64 22.65
C ALA A 72 36.54 10.71 23.80
N TYR A 73 35.92 9.53 23.91
CA TYR A 73 36.33 8.51 24.90
C TYR A 73 37.81 8.11 24.71
N MET A 74 38.22 7.79 23.48
CA MET A 74 39.60 7.39 23.19
C MET A 74 40.62 8.49 23.56
N LYS A 75 40.28 9.76 23.29
CA LYS A 75 41.16 10.91 23.58
C LYS A 75 41.42 11.10 25.07
N ASP A 76 40.35 10.94 25.88
CA ASP A 76 40.41 11.29 27.30
C ASP A 76 40.52 10.06 28.23
N SER A 77 40.48 8.84 27.67
CA SER A 77 40.40 7.59 28.45
C SER A 77 41.53 7.37 29.45
N GLU A 78 42.76 7.83 29.11
CA GLU A 78 43.92 7.66 30.01
C GLU A 78 43.82 8.48 31.29
N THR A 79 43.10 9.62 31.24
CA THR A 79 42.96 10.56 32.39
C THR A 79 41.66 10.32 33.18
N MET A 80 40.75 9.48 32.68
CA MET A 80 39.48 9.18 33.32
C MET A 80 39.64 8.26 34.54
N SER A 81 38.83 8.48 35.59
CA SER A 81 38.69 7.51 36.67
C SER A 81 38.03 6.21 36.19
N ALA A 82 38.25 5.11 36.88
CA ALA A 82 37.67 3.81 36.55
C ALA A 82 36.12 3.86 36.42
N LEU A 83 35.47 4.62 37.30
CA LEU A 83 34.02 4.80 37.30
C LEU A 83 33.56 5.56 36.04
N VAL A 84 34.25 6.64 35.64
CA VAL A 84 33.93 7.42 34.44
C VAL A 84 34.14 6.58 33.18
N LYS A 85 35.24 5.80 33.13
CA LYS A 85 35.48 4.85 32.00
C LYS A 85 34.31 3.88 31.85
N SER A 86 33.96 3.17 32.91
CA SER A 86 32.87 2.21 32.88
C SER A 86 31.53 2.84 32.45
N THR A 87 31.25 4.07 32.93
CA THR A 87 30.02 4.79 32.51
C THR A 87 30.07 5.11 30.99
N LYS A 88 31.20 5.60 30.48
CA LYS A 88 31.36 5.92 29.06
C LYS A 88 31.29 4.68 28.16
N GLU A 89 31.88 3.58 28.58
CA GLU A 89 31.80 2.30 27.86
C GLU A 89 30.34 1.80 27.79
N SER A 90 29.61 1.89 28.89
CA SER A 90 28.18 1.56 28.92
C SER A 90 27.36 2.45 27.99
N GLU A 91 27.60 3.78 28.00
CA GLU A 91 26.93 4.72 27.08
C GLU A 91 27.17 4.37 25.60
N LEU A 92 28.40 3.98 25.24
CA LEU A 92 28.75 3.56 23.87
C LEU A 92 28.07 2.25 23.50
N GLN A 93 28.03 1.29 24.40
CA GLN A 93 27.34 0.00 24.17
C GLN A 93 25.84 0.21 24.01
N ASP A 94 25.22 1.04 24.87
CA ASP A 94 23.80 1.35 24.80
C ASP A 94 23.45 2.06 23.48
N LEU A 95 24.28 3.01 23.06
CA LEU A 95 24.06 3.72 21.80
C LEU A 95 24.20 2.76 20.60
N ASN A 96 25.22 1.88 20.60
CA ASN A 96 25.37 0.87 19.56
C ASN A 96 24.15 -0.05 19.50
N LYS A 97 23.67 -0.53 20.64
CA LYS A 97 22.46 -1.35 20.73
C LYS A 97 21.24 -0.60 20.19
N ARG A 98 21.07 0.68 20.52
CA ARG A 98 19.96 1.51 20.00
C ARG A 98 20.02 1.67 18.50
N ILE A 99 21.21 1.75 17.90
CA ILE A 99 21.39 1.80 16.43
C ILE A 99 20.91 0.49 15.80
N GLU A 100 21.31 -0.65 16.34
CA GLU A 100 20.89 -1.96 15.85
C GLU A 100 19.37 -2.16 15.97
N ASP A 101 18.81 -1.82 17.14
CA ASP A 101 17.37 -1.89 17.38
C ASP A 101 16.61 -0.97 16.40
N PHE A 102 17.12 0.26 16.17
CA PHE A 102 16.52 1.21 15.23
C PHE A 102 16.58 0.69 13.78
N LYS A 103 17.70 0.10 13.34
CA LYS A 103 17.83 -0.50 12.00
C LYS A 103 16.79 -1.61 11.79
N ALA A 104 16.63 -2.49 12.78
CA ALA A 104 15.64 -3.56 12.73
C ALA A 104 14.21 -3.01 12.66
N GLN A 105 13.90 -2.00 13.48
CA GLN A 105 12.60 -1.34 13.49
C GLN A 105 12.33 -0.59 12.18
N ALA A 106 13.32 0.13 11.65
CA ALA A 106 13.22 0.88 10.40
C ALA A 106 12.85 -0.01 9.22
N GLN A 107 13.41 -1.24 9.17
CA GLN A 107 13.05 -2.19 8.13
C GLN A 107 11.57 -2.61 8.20
N GLN A 108 11.07 -2.88 9.40
CA GLN A 108 9.66 -3.23 9.60
C GLN A 108 8.74 -2.04 9.27
N ASP A 109 9.11 -0.85 9.69
CA ASP A 109 8.37 0.39 9.43
C ASP A 109 8.30 0.70 7.94
N TYR A 110 9.40 0.49 7.20
CA TYR A 110 9.41 0.64 5.75
C TYR A 110 8.45 -0.34 5.06
N GLN A 111 8.46 -1.63 5.45
CA GLN A 111 7.54 -2.64 4.89
C GLN A 111 6.08 -2.28 5.16
N ARG A 112 5.77 -1.85 6.39
CA ARG A 112 4.43 -1.38 6.74
C ARG A 112 4.04 -0.18 5.88
N LYS A 113 4.93 0.83 5.79
CA LYS A 113 4.70 2.04 4.99
C LYS A 113 4.47 1.73 3.52
N TYR A 114 5.26 0.83 2.96
CA TYR A 114 5.09 0.38 1.58
C TYR A 114 3.72 -0.29 1.35
N GLY A 115 3.28 -1.12 2.28
CA GLY A 115 1.94 -1.71 2.25
C GLY A 115 0.82 -0.67 2.30
N GLU A 116 0.94 0.33 3.18
CA GLU A 116 -0.02 1.44 3.29
C GLU A 116 -0.12 2.26 2.00
N LEU A 117 1.01 2.51 1.34
CA LEU A 117 1.08 3.25 0.07
C LEU A 117 0.51 2.44 -1.09
N SER A 118 0.77 1.14 -1.11
CA SER A 118 0.35 0.25 -2.20
C SER A 118 -1.15 -0.09 -2.14
N LYS A 119 -1.71 -0.22 -0.95
CA LYS A 119 -3.10 -0.64 -0.76
C LYS A 119 -4.13 0.16 -1.58
N PRO A 120 -4.16 1.51 -1.56
CA PRO A 120 -5.14 2.29 -2.32
C PRO A 120 -5.01 2.09 -3.85
N ILE A 121 -3.81 1.78 -4.34
CA ILE A 121 -3.54 1.51 -5.75
C ILE A 121 -4.15 0.16 -6.15
N TYR A 122 -3.88 -0.88 -5.37
CA TYR A 122 -4.47 -2.21 -5.58
C TYR A 122 -5.99 -2.18 -5.46
N ASP A 123 -6.53 -1.45 -4.48
CA ASP A 123 -7.98 -1.30 -4.31
C ASP A 123 -8.63 -0.61 -5.52
N LYS A 124 -7.99 0.42 -6.09
CA LYS A 124 -8.45 1.10 -7.31
C LYS A 124 -8.37 0.18 -8.53
N ALA A 125 -7.24 -0.51 -8.71
CA ALA A 125 -7.04 -1.47 -9.80
C ALA A 125 -8.10 -2.57 -9.76
N LYS A 126 -8.33 -3.17 -8.59
CA LYS A 126 -9.35 -4.20 -8.37
C LYS A 126 -10.76 -3.71 -8.74
N LYS A 127 -11.14 -2.51 -8.30
CA LYS A 127 -12.44 -1.92 -8.64
C LYS A 127 -12.60 -1.70 -10.15
N ALA A 128 -11.53 -1.27 -10.83
CA ALA A 128 -11.54 -1.11 -12.29
C ALA A 128 -11.72 -2.44 -13.01
N ILE A 129 -10.99 -3.48 -12.60
CA ILE A 129 -11.11 -4.85 -13.13
C ILE A 129 -12.53 -5.38 -12.90
N GLU A 130 -13.08 -5.26 -11.70
CA GLU A 130 -14.43 -5.70 -11.38
C GLU A 130 -15.49 -4.99 -12.23
N SER A 131 -15.32 -3.68 -12.47
CA SER A 131 -16.24 -2.90 -13.31
C SER A 131 -16.21 -3.40 -14.75
N VAL A 132 -15.02 -3.55 -15.35
CA VAL A 132 -14.83 -4.06 -16.70
C VAL A 132 -15.35 -5.49 -16.84
N ALA A 133 -15.10 -6.34 -15.84
CA ALA A 133 -15.59 -7.72 -15.84
C ALA A 133 -17.13 -7.77 -15.88
N LYS A 134 -17.81 -6.96 -15.07
CA LYS A 134 -19.27 -6.86 -15.04
C LYS A 134 -19.82 -6.29 -16.34
N GLU A 135 -19.25 -5.21 -16.86
CA GLU A 135 -19.68 -4.54 -18.09
C GLU A 135 -19.58 -5.45 -19.31
N ASN A 136 -18.59 -6.37 -19.34
CA ASN A 136 -18.34 -7.28 -20.46
C ASN A 136 -18.80 -8.73 -20.19
N SER A 137 -19.50 -8.97 -19.07
CA SER A 137 -20.01 -10.28 -18.69
C SER A 137 -18.94 -11.38 -18.53
N TYR A 138 -17.72 -11.00 -18.17
CA TYR A 138 -16.68 -11.96 -17.79
C TYR A 138 -17.05 -12.64 -16.47
N LYS A 139 -16.93 -13.96 -16.41
CA LYS A 139 -17.16 -14.75 -15.19
C LYS A 139 -15.92 -14.82 -14.32
N TYR A 140 -14.75 -14.82 -14.95
CA TYR A 140 -13.45 -14.85 -14.29
C TYR A 140 -12.49 -13.90 -15.00
N VAL A 141 -11.63 -13.28 -14.24
CA VAL A 141 -10.45 -12.54 -14.71
C VAL A 141 -9.25 -13.14 -14.01
N LEU A 142 -8.31 -13.69 -14.76
CA LEU A 142 -7.11 -14.34 -14.25
C LEU A 142 -5.94 -13.38 -14.27
N ASP A 143 -5.16 -13.40 -13.19
CA ASP A 143 -3.91 -12.65 -13.14
C ASP A 143 -2.77 -13.47 -13.75
N THR A 144 -2.12 -12.92 -14.77
CA THR A 144 -0.99 -13.55 -15.46
C THR A 144 0.36 -13.16 -14.87
N SER A 145 0.43 -12.18 -13.95
CA SER A 145 1.69 -11.72 -13.36
C SER A 145 2.32 -12.74 -12.41
N THR A 146 1.52 -13.63 -11.82
CA THR A 146 1.99 -14.61 -10.82
C THR A 146 2.57 -15.90 -11.40
N GLY A 147 2.59 -16.04 -12.74
CA GLY A 147 3.08 -17.24 -13.43
C GLY A 147 2.16 -18.47 -13.33
N ASN A 148 0.98 -18.35 -12.75
CA ASN A 148 0.00 -19.44 -12.66
C ASN A 148 -0.75 -19.70 -13.97
N VAL A 149 -0.77 -18.73 -14.88
CA VAL A 149 -1.34 -18.84 -16.21
C VAL A 149 -0.19 -19.06 -17.19
N LEU A 150 -0.07 -20.28 -17.71
CA LEU A 150 1.02 -20.65 -18.61
C LEU A 150 0.78 -20.24 -20.07
N TYR A 151 -0.48 -20.11 -20.45
CA TYR A 151 -0.89 -19.71 -21.80
C TYR A 151 -2.22 -18.95 -21.71
N SER A 152 -2.35 -17.93 -22.51
CA SER A 152 -3.59 -17.17 -22.72
C SER A 152 -3.60 -16.56 -24.12
N GLU A 153 -4.79 -16.48 -24.70
CA GLU A 153 -4.99 -15.79 -25.98
C GLU A 153 -4.91 -14.27 -25.75
N SER A 154 -4.17 -13.56 -26.61
CA SER A 154 -4.05 -12.09 -26.50
C SER A 154 -5.38 -11.36 -26.70
N SER A 155 -6.35 -11.99 -27.37
CA SER A 155 -7.71 -11.47 -27.56
C SER A 155 -8.49 -11.34 -26.25
N ASP A 156 -8.10 -12.10 -25.21
CA ASP A 156 -8.76 -12.14 -23.92
C ASP A 156 -8.07 -11.25 -22.88
N ASP A 157 -7.01 -10.51 -23.29
CA ASP A 157 -6.36 -9.50 -22.44
C ASP A 157 -7.24 -8.25 -22.31
N ILE A 158 -7.65 -7.98 -21.08
CA ILE A 158 -8.49 -6.82 -20.75
C ILE A 158 -7.71 -5.61 -20.24
N LEU A 159 -6.38 -5.65 -20.23
CA LEU A 159 -5.54 -4.54 -19.77
C LEU A 159 -5.89 -3.20 -20.46
N PRO A 160 -6.12 -3.14 -21.79
CA PRO A 160 -6.50 -1.89 -22.43
C PRO A 160 -7.86 -1.36 -21.97
N LEU A 161 -8.82 -2.25 -21.74
CA LEU A 161 -10.16 -1.88 -21.25
C LEU A 161 -10.09 -1.36 -19.81
N VAL A 162 -9.33 -2.05 -18.95
CA VAL A 162 -9.15 -1.65 -17.55
C VAL A 162 -8.39 -0.32 -17.45
N LYS A 163 -7.37 -0.09 -18.28
CA LYS A 163 -6.68 1.19 -18.37
C LYS A 163 -7.64 2.33 -18.69
N LYS A 164 -8.47 2.17 -19.74
CA LYS A 164 -9.48 3.17 -20.10
C LYS A 164 -10.47 3.43 -18.94
N LYS A 165 -10.81 2.39 -18.20
CA LYS A 165 -11.67 2.52 -17.01
C LYS A 165 -10.98 3.31 -15.90
N LEU A 166 -9.70 3.01 -15.61
CA LEU A 166 -8.89 3.73 -14.63
C LEU A 166 -8.79 5.23 -14.93
N ASP A 167 -8.65 5.60 -16.22
CA ASP A 167 -8.57 7.00 -16.66
C ASP A 167 -9.85 7.79 -16.34
N SER A 168 -11.00 7.10 -16.24
CA SER A 168 -12.29 7.69 -15.88
C SER A 168 -12.56 7.71 -14.36
N MET A 169 -11.74 7.02 -13.56
CA MET A 169 -11.90 6.92 -12.11
C MET A 169 -11.13 8.03 -11.39
N PRO A 170 -11.64 8.50 -10.23
CA PRO A 170 -10.88 9.45 -9.42
C PRO A 170 -9.53 8.86 -9.00
N ALA A 171 -8.52 9.73 -8.86
CA ALA A 171 -7.20 9.31 -8.40
C ALA A 171 -7.27 8.68 -7.01
N ALA A 172 -6.48 7.62 -6.78
CA ALA A 172 -6.34 7.05 -5.45
C ALA A 172 -5.58 8.03 -4.54
N VAL A 173 -6.04 8.19 -3.30
CA VAL A 173 -5.37 9.03 -2.31
C VAL A 173 -4.19 8.26 -1.72
N ILE A 174 -2.97 8.73 -2.01
CA ILE A 174 -1.74 8.14 -1.47
C ILE A 174 -1.37 8.84 -0.15
N PRO A 175 -1.28 8.10 0.97
CA PRO A 175 -0.94 8.68 2.26
C PRO A 175 0.44 9.35 2.26
N GLY A 176 0.50 10.64 2.60
CA GLY A 176 1.76 11.38 2.65
C GLY A 176 2.23 11.96 1.31
N ALA A 177 1.48 11.76 0.23
CA ALA A 177 1.70 12.51 -1.00
C ALA A 177 1.29 13.97 -0.78
N SER A 178 2.14 14.92 -1.16
CA SER A 178 1.76 16.33 -1.22
C SER A 178 0.70 16.46 -2.29
N THR A 179 -0.56 16.71 -1.90
CA THR A 179 -1.65 16.99 -2.85
C THR A 179 -1.42 18.36 -3.46
N GLY A 180 -0.58 18.41 -4.48
CA GLY A 180 -0.56 19.51 -5.43
C GLY A 180 -1.81 19.42 -6.30
N GLY A 181 -2.91 20.06 -5.87
CA GLY A 181 -4.03 20.41 -6.72
C GLY A 181 -5.10 19.33 -6.94
N ALA A 182 -6.02 19.16 -5.99
CA ALA A 182 -7.45 19.00 -6.25
C ALA A 182 -8.19 19.39 -4.95
N GLN A 183 -8.75 20.58 -4.96
CA GLN A 183 -9.67 21.08 -3.94
C GLN A 183 -10.94 20.24 -3.92
N GLY A 184 -11.21 19.66 -2.77
CA GLY A 184 -12.49 19.06 -2.43
C GLY A 184 -12.52 18.95 -0.92
N GLY A 185 -12.90 20.07 -0.24
CA GLY A 185 -12.75 20.25 1.18
C GLY A 185 -13.65 19.35 2.02
N THR A 186 -13.11 19.00 3.15
CA THR A 186 -13.78 19.10 4.45
C THR A 186 -12.70 19.30 5.50
N LYS A 187 -12.63 20.54 5.98
CA LYS A 187 -11.82 20.96 7.11
C LYS A 187 -12.30 20.17 8.34
N PRO A 188 -11.41 19.45 9.06
CA PRO A 188 -11.77 18.93 10.36
C PRO A 188 -12.05 20.12 11.30
N ALA A 189 -13.19 20.11 11.97
CA ALA A 189 -13.51 21.07 13.02
C ALA A 189 -12.48 20.97 14.16
N PRO A 190 -12.03 22.09 14.74
CA PRO A 190 -11.15 22.04 15.88
C PRO A 190 -11.90 21.46 17.09
N ALA A 191 -11.33 20.42 17.69
CA ALA A 191 -11.78 19.88 18.97
C ALA A 191 -11.76 20.99 20.01
N GLY A 192 -12.92 21.23 20.61
CA GLY A 192 -13.15 22.29 21.59
C GLY A 192 -12.18 22.19 22.76
N GLY A 193 -11.49 23.29 23.02
CA GLY A 193 -10.68 23.45 24.19
C GLY A 193 -11.51 23.33 25.47
N ALA A 194 -11.11 22.41 26.33
CA ALA A 194 -11.59 22.33 27.70
C ALA A 194 -11.09 23.57 28.46
N LYS A 195 -12.04 24.38 28.93
CA LYS A 195 -11.85 25.55 29.78
C LYS A 195 -11.37 25.08 31.16
N PRO A 196 -10.27 25.55 31.71
CA PRO A 196 -9.94 25.23 33.08
C PRO A 196 -10.88 25.95 34.07
N ALA A 197 -11.47 25.19 34.97
CA ALA A 197 -12.32 25.66 36.03
C ALA A 197 -11.54 26.56 36.99
N GLY A 198 -12.17 27.65 37.37
CA GLY A 198 -11.62 28.75 38.13
C GLY A 198 -11.12 28.38 39.54
N GLY A 199 -10.10 29.11 39.95
CA GLY A 199 -9.49 29.06 41.23
C GLY A 199 -10.44 29.41 42.37
N ALA A 200 -10.40 28.62 43.41
CA ALA A 200 -10.95 28.94 44.73
C ALA A 200 -10.00 29.86 45.48
N LYS A 201 -10.52 31.01 45.90
CA LYS A 201 -9.89 32.03 46.75
C LYS A 201 -9.82 31.52 48.17
N PRO A 202 -8.71 31.57 48.90
CA PRO A 202 -8.69 31.31 50.31
C PRO A 202 -9.21 32.55 51.07
N ALA A 203 -10.22 32.35 51.89
CA ALA A 203 -10.69 33.33 52.86
C ALA A 203 -9.70 33.42 54.05
N GLY A 204 -9.21 34.60 54.30
CA GLY A 204 -8.48 34.91 55.53
C GLY A 204 -9.45 35.08 56.70
N GLY A 205 -8.95 34.87 57.91
CA GLY A 205 -9.66 35.18 59.13
C GLY A 205 -8.93 34.73 60.39
N ARG A 206 -8.25 35.65 60.98
CA ARG A 206 -7.89 35.76 62.41
C ARG A 206 -6.95 34.73 62.99
#